data_66607e1f999cb18d55cee380cfb60f1a
#
_entry.id   66607e1f999cb18d55cee380cfb60f1a
#
_cell.length_a   1.000
_cell.length_b   1.000
_cell.length_c   1.000
_cell.angle_alpha   90.00
_cell.angle_beta   90.00
_cell.angle_gamma   90.00
#
_symmetry.space_group_name_H-M   'P 1'
#
loop_
_entity.id
_entity.type
_entity.pdbx_description
1 polymer ?
#
loop_
_entity_poly.entity_id
_entity_poly.type
_entity_poly.pdbx_seq_one_letter_code
_entity_poly.pdbx_strand_id
1 'polypeptide(L)'
;LDDYSRMLLYAELVEQETSWKHIRAVESVVSRYGTPLKYYPDQHSIFRYVRERDTVRPWQNVTVFTDAVDTQFKQVLGDCGIGLTYALSPQAKGKVERPYRWIQDRVVRTCAKEHITSVTEVRRVLRELVYQYNHRWVHSTTKEIPMVRFETAIKEGKTLLRPFTIKLPYQSSKDIFCLRDQRVVNSYRKITFKHTELTVPKVLPRST
;
A
#
# COMPACT_ATOMS: atom_id res chain seq x y z
N LEU A 1 -2.88 -8.89 -0.67
CA LEU A 1 -3.68 -10.09 -0.86
C LEU A 1 -4.76 -9.85 -1.92
N ASP A 2 -4.90 -10.78 -2.86
CA ASP A 2 -6.05 -10.81 -3.78
C ASP A 2 -7.28 -11.42 -3.08
N ASP A 3 -8.41 -10.72 -3.16
CA ASP A 3 -9.61 -11.14 -2.41
C ASP A 3 -10.25 -12.43 -2.95
N TYR A 4 -10.17 -12.67 -4.25
CA TYR A 4 -10.74 -13.85 -4.88
C TYR A 4 -9.88 -15.10 -4.67
N SER A 5 -8.64 -15.04 -5.08
CA SER A 5 -7.73 -16.20 -5.07
C SER A 5 -7.05 -16.47 -3.73
N ARG A 6 -7.03 -15.47 -2.85
CA ARG A 6 -6.22 -15.46 -1.61
C ARG A 6 -4.71 -15.41 -1.86
N MET A 7 -4.29 -15.14 -3.07
CA MET A 7 -2.88 -15.00 -3.43
C MET A 7 -2.27 -13.78 -2.73
N LEU A 8 -1.10 -13.96 -2.16
CA LEU A 8 -0.29 -12.87 -1.60
C LEU A 8 0.47 -12.19 -2.73
N LEU A 9 -0.01 -11.05 -3.19
CA LEU A 9 0.57 -10.30 -4.29
C LEU A 9 1.87 -9.59 -3.91
N TYR A 10 2.01 -9.21 -2.63
CA TYR A 10 3.17 -8.53 -2.09
C TYR A 10 3.32 -8.79 -0.59
N ALA A 11 4.56 -8.98 -0.15
CA ALA A 11 4.95 -9.01 1.26
C ALA A 11 6.40 -8.51 1.39
N GLU A 12 6.65 -7.65 2.35
CA GLU A 12 7.98 -7.09 2.63
C GLU A 12 8.20 -7.02 4.15
N LEU A 13 9.42 -7.28 4.59
CA LEU A 13 9.87 -6.99 5.94
C LEU A 13 10.44 -5.58 5.98
N VAL A 14 9.85 -4.72 6.78
CA VAL A 14 10.26 -3.32 6.96
C VAL A 14 10.58 -3.04 8.42
N GLU A 15 11.48 -2.14 8.67
CA GLU A 15 11.81 -1.68 10.04
C GLU A 15 10.69 -0.79 10.59
N GLN A 16 10.12 0.04 9.72
CA GLN A 16 9.03 0.93 10.07
C GLN A 16 8.02 1.00 8.93
N GLU A 17 6.76 0.96 9.29
CA GLU A 17 5.64 1.17 8.37
C GLU A 17 5.53 2.67 8.04
N THR A 18 5.54 3.00 6.76
CA THR A 18 5.45 4.37 6.25
C THR A 18 4.57 4.44 5.01
N SER A 19 4.00 5.61 4.73
CA SER A 19 3.24 5.85 3.49
C SER A 19 4.06 5.52 2.23
N TRP A 20 5.36 5.82 2.25
CA TRP A 20 6.26 5.49 1.15
C TRP A 20 6.36 3.98 0.89
N LYS A 21 6.45 3.17 1.92
CA LYS A 21 6.50 1.71 1.80
C LYS A 21 5.21 1.15 1.19
N HIS A 22 4.07 1.70 1.58
CA HIS A 22 2.78 1.33 0.98
C HIS A 22 2.66 1.75 -0.48
N ILE A 23 3.12 2.95 -0.84
CA ILE A 23 3.17 3.41 -2.24
C ILE A 23 4.03 2.47 -3.08
N ARG A 24 5.21 2.09 -2.60
CA ARG A 24 6.09 1.12 -3.28
C ARG A 24 5.45 -0.27 -3.42
N ALA A 25 4.71 -0.71 -2.41
CA ALA A 25 3.97 -1.97 -2.49
C ALA A 25 2.88 -1.93 -3.58
N VAL A 26 2.12 -0.83 -3.67
CA VAL A 26 1.13 -0.64 -4.73
C VAL A 26 1.79 -0.59 -6.10
N GLU A 27 2.88 0.17 -6.25
CA GLU A 27 3.66 0.22 -7.50
C GLU A 27 4.08 -1.17 -7.97
N SER A 28 4.63 -1.99 -7.06
CA SER A 28 5.05 -3.36 -7.35
C SER A 28 3.88 -4.24 -7.81
N VAL A 29 2.73 -4.14 -7.13
CA VAL A 29 1.52 -4.91 -7.50
C VAL A 29 0.98 -4.47 -8.84
N VAL A 30 0.84 -3.16 -9.04
CA VAL A 30 0.28 -2.58 -10.27
C VAL A 30 1.17 -2.90 -11.49
N SER A 31 2.49 -2.78 -11.33
CA SER A 31 3.44 -3.07 -12.41
C SER A 31 3.50 -4.55 -12.79
N ARG A 32 3.27 -5.46 -11.83
CA ARG A 32 3.40 -6.90 -12.03
C ARG A 32 2.10 -7.59 -12.43
N TYR A 33 0.99 -7.16 -11.85
CA TYR A 33 -0.29 -7.86 -11.99
C TYR A 33 -1.37 -6.99 -12.65
N GLY A 34 -1.15 -5.68 -12.77
CA GLY A 34 -2.13 -4.72 -13.23
C GLY A 34 -2.85 -3.99 -12.09
N THR A 35 -3.68 -3.03 -12.47
CA THR A 35 -4.39 -2.14 -11.57
C THR A 35 -5.64 -2.81 -10.99
N PRO A 36 -5.73 -3.03 -9.67
CA PRO A 36 -6.92 -3.59 -9.05
C PRO A 36 -8.11 -2.61 -9.09
N LEU A 37 -9.31 -3.13 -9.01
CA LEU A 37 -10.52 -2.29 -8.97
C LEU A 37 -10.60 -1.49 -7.66
N LYS A 38 -10.29 -2.14 -6.53
CA LYS A 38 -10.39 -1.53 -5.20
C LYS A 38 -9.24 -2.00 -4.30
N TYR A 39 -8.84 -1.10 -3.40
CA TYR A 39 -7.95 -1.39 -2.28
C TYR A 39 -8.76 -1.37 -0.98
N TYR A 40 -8.50 -2.35 -0.10
CA TYR A 40 -9.26 -2.53 1.13
C TYR A 40 -8.33 -2.56 2.35
N PRO A 41 -7.87 -1.39 2.84
CA PRO A 41 -7.03 -1.28 4.02
C PRO A 41 -7.85 -1.23 5.30
N ASP A 42 -7.14 -1.21 6.40
CA ASP A 42 -7.70 -0.81 7.69
C ASP A 42 -7.80 0.72 7.82
N GLN A 43 -8.23 1.18 9.02
CA GLN A 43 -8.38 2.61 9.30
C GLN A 43 -7.10 3.22 9.89
N HIS A 44 -5.92 2.68 9.56
CA HIS A 44 -4.66 3.24 10.02
C HIS A 44 -4.42 4.64 9.42
N SER A 45 -3.73 5.52 10.16
CA SER A 45 -3.46 6.92 9.76
C SER A 45 -2.74 7.07 8.41
N ILE A 46 -2.00 6.07 7.97
CA ILE A 46 -1.37 6.04 6.65
C ILE A 46 -2.41 6.05 5.53
N PHE A 47 -3.55 5.41 5.76
CA PHE A 47 -4.61 5.25 4.77
C PHE A 47 -5.72 6.28 4.92
N ARG A 48 -5.89 6.81 6.12
CA ARG A 48 -6.94 7.78 6.45
C ARG A 48 -6.38 8.91 7.28
N TYR A 49 -6.64 10.15 6.89
CA TYR A 49 -6.28 11.31 7.69
C TYR A 49 -7.15 11.33 8.95
N VAL A 50 -6.50 11.32 10.11
CA VAL A 50 -7.13 11.53 11.40
C VAL A 50 -6.61 12.86 11.91
N ARG A 51 -7.47 13.86 12.02
CA ARG A 51 -7.09 15.15 12.62
C ARG A 51 -6.61 14.87 14.03
N GLU A 52 -5.36 15.24 14.35
CA GLU A 52 -4.87 15.22 15.72
C GLU A 52 -5.85 15.99 16.60
N ARG A 53 -6.10 15.47 17.79
CA ARG A 53 -6.88 16.15 18.81
C ARG A 53 -6.17 17.46 19.12
N ASP A 54 -6.58 18.56 18.49
CA ASP A 54 -6.43 19.84 19.10
C ASP A 54 -7.09 19.70 20.47
N THR A 55 -6.40 20.07 21.53
CA THR A 55 -6.73 19.97 22.94
C THR A 55 -8.17 20.43 23.24
N VAL A 56 -9.13 19.64 22.83
CA VAL A 56 -10.55 19.84 23.10
C VAL A 56 -10.93 18.94 24.28
N ARG A 57 -11.35 19.57 25.30
CA ARG A 57 -11.83 19.14 26.62
C ARG A 57 -12.28 17.68 26.74
N PRO A 58 -12.02 17.01 27.89
CA PRO A 58 -12.12 15.54 28.06
C PRO A 58 -13.49 14.87 27.82
N TRP A 59 -14.53 15.64 27.56
CA TRP A 59 -15.93 15.18 27.43
C TRP A 59 -16.50 15.16 26.01
N GLN A 60 -15.73 15.55 25.00
CA GLN A 60 -16.18 15.43 23.61
C GLN A 60 -15.34 14.37 22.88
N ASN A 61 -15.69 13.12 23.10
CA ASN A 61 -15.17 11.96 22.35
C ASN A 61 -15.74 11.92 20.91
N VAL A 62 -15.64 13.00 20.16
CA VAL A 62 -15.98 12.98 18.74
C VAL A 62 -14.68 12.94 17.96
N THR A 63 -14.29 11.75 17.55
CA THR A 63 -13.25 11.58 16.52
C THR A 63 -13.85 12.03 15.20
N VAL A 64 -13.66 13.31 14.85
CA VAL A 64 -14.09 13.82 13.55
C VAL A 64 -13.13 13.28 12.50
N PHE A 65 -13.56 12.23 11.81
CA PHE A 65 -12.88 11.75 10.61
C PHE A 65 -13.19 12.71 9.47
N THR A 66 -12.25 13.57 9.11
CA THR A 66 -12.39 14.41 7.94
C THR A 66 -11.79 13.70 6.74
N ASP A 67 -12.64 13.27 5.79
CA ASP A 67 -12.21 12.79 4.48
C ASP A 67 -11.76 13.96 3.58
N ALA A 68 -11.73 15.19 4.11
CA ALA A 68 -11.38 16.40 3.38
C ALA A 68 -9.91 16.50 2.99
N VAL A 69 -9.02 15.82 3.72
CA VAL A 69 -7.58 15.81 3.41
C VAL A 69 -7.17 14.43 2.94
N ASP A 70 -6.79 14.33 1.68
CA ASP A 70 -6.30 13.08 1.12
C ASP A 70 -4.89 12.78 1.61
N THR A 71 -4.70 11.58 2.18
CA THR A 71 -3.36 11.10 2.50
C THR A 71 -2.55 10.91 1.21
N GLN A 72 -1.23 10.98 1.30
CA GLN A 72 -0.32 10.69 0.16
C GLN A 72 -0.66 9.36 -0.53
N PHE A 73 -0.99 8.36 0.26
CA PHE A 73 -1.36 7.04 -0.23
C PHE A 73 -2.69 7.07 -1.01
N LYS A 74 -3.71 7.77 -0.50
CA LYS A 74 -5.01 7.90 -1.16
C LYS A 74 -4.90 8.64 -2.50
N GLN A 75 -4.04 9.68 -2.57
CA GLN A 75 -3.77 10.39 -3.81
C GLN A 75 -3.19 9.46 -4.89
N VAL A 76 -2.18 8.64 -4.52
CA VAL A 76 -1.59 7.67 -5.46
C VAL A 76 -2.62 6.64 -5.94
N LEU A 77 -3.49 6.14 -5.05
CA LEU A 77 -4.57 5.23 -5.46
C LEU A 77 -5.54 5.91 -6.43
N GLY A 78 -5.91 7.16 -6.17
CA GLY A 78 -6.76 7.97 -7.06
C GLY A 78 -6.17 8.15 -8.45
N ASP A 79 -4.87 8.45 -8.54
CA ASP A 79 -4.16 8.60 -9.82
C ASP A 79 -4.11 7.30 -10.62
N CYS A 80 -4.01 6.17 -9.92
CA CYS A 80 -4.11 4.84 -10.53
C CYS A 80 -5.55 4.45 -10.89
N GLY A 81 -6.56 5.23 -10.47
CA GLY A 81 -7.98 4.88 -10.62
C GLY A 81 -8.37 3.66 -9.78
N ILE A 82 -7.74 3.49 -8.62
CA ILE A 82 -8.02 2.43 -7.65
C ILE A 82 -8.99 2.96 -6.61
N GLY A 83 -10.17 2.35 -6.51
CA GLY A 83 -11.14 2.69 -5.47
C GLY A 83 -10.62 2.32 -4.08
N LEU A 84 -10.95 3.13 -3.07
CA LEU A 84 -10.57 2.89 -1.68
C LEU A 84 -11.81 2.61 -0.85
N THR A 85 -11.81 1.51 -0.11
CA THR A 85 -12.89 1.15 0.81
C THR A 85 -12.26 0.66 2.10
N TYR A 86 -12.65 1.27 3.22
CA TYR A 86 -12.08 0.93 4.53
C TYR A 86 -12.81 -0.23 5.19
N ALA A 87 -12.06 -1.07 5.89
CA ALA A 87 -12.63 -2.10 6.74
C ALA A 87 -13.29 -1.45 7.96
N LEU A 88 -14.61 -1.56 8.05
CA LEU A 88 -15.39 -0.97 9.13
C LEU A 88 -15.50 -1.86 10.37
N SER A 89 -15.12 -3.14 10.26
CA SER A 89 -15.16 -4.08 11.37
C SER A 89 -13.97 -5.05 11.37
N PRO A 90 -13.58 -5.59 12.55
CA PRO A 90 -12.55 -6.62 12.64
C PRO A 90 -12.84 -7.86 11.79
N GLN A 91 -14.11 -8.26 11.69
CA GLN A 91 -14.53 -9.43 10.91
C GLN A 91 -14.24 -9.26 9.41
N ALA A 92 -14.35 -8.02 8.92
CA ALA A 92 -14.05 -7.70 7.53
C ALA A 92 -12.57 -7.92 7.15
N LYS A 93 -11.66 -7.92 8.14
CA LYS A 93 -10.22 -8.14 7.95
C LYS A 93 -9.79 -9.60 7.99
N GLY A 94 -10.63 -10.51 8.47
CA GLY A 94 -10.27 -11.93 8.69
C GLY A 94 -9.64 -12.62 7.47
N LYS A 95 -9.92 -12.12 6.27
CA LYS A 95 -9.34 -12.65 5.03
C LYS A 95 -7.85 -12.38 4.89
N VAL A 96 -7.35 -11.24 5.36
CA VAL A 96 -5.93 -10.87 5.29
C VAL A 96 -5.19 -11.22 6.58
N GLU A 97 -5.85 -11.18 7.72
CA GLU A 97 -5.23 -11.46 9.03
C GLU A 97 -4.74 -12.90 9.16
N ARG A 98 -5.50 -13.88 8.65
CA ARG A 98 -5.13 -15.30 8.73
C ARG A 98 -3.82 -15.62 7.99
N PRO A 99 -3.66 -15.28 6.69
CA PRO A 99 -2.40 -15.47 5.98
C PRO A 99 -1.25 -14.68 6.60
N TYR A 100 -1.52 -13.45 7.05
CA TYR A 100 -0.51 -12.60 7.69
C TYR A 100 0.02 -13.22 8.99
N ARG A 101 -0.88 -13.66 9.87
CA ARG A 101 -0.52 -14.34 11.12
C ARG A 101 0.26 -15.63 10.85
N TRP A 102 -0.16 -16.41 9.85
CA TRP A 102 0.52 -17.64 9.46
C TRP A 102 1.95 -17.36 9.00
N ILE A 103 2.17 -16.33 8.16
CA ILE A 103 3.51 -15.95 7.69
C ILE A 103 4.36 -15.45 8.85
N GLN A 104 3.84 -14.59 9.71
CA GLN A 104 4.57 -14.07 10.86
C GLN A 104 5.07 -15.22 11.76
N ASP A 105 4.18 -16.13 12.14
CA ASP A 105 4.53 -17.29 12.97
C ASP A 105 5.63 -18.14 12.31
N ARG A 106 5.49 -18.40 11.01
CA ARG A 106 6.46 -19.22 10.28
C ARG A 106 7.82 -18.54 10.11
N VAL A 107 7.85 -17.25 9.78
CA VAL A 107 9.10 -16.49 9.69
C VAL A 107 9.84 -16.56 11.02
N VAL A 108 9.17 -16.26 12.13
CA VAL A 108 9.79 -16.26 13.46
C VAL A 108 10.32 -17.65 13.84
N ARG A 109 9.52 -18.69 13.64
CA ARG A 109 9.94 -20.09 13.95
C ARG A 109 11.09 -20.56 13.07
N THR A 110 11.05 -20.24 11.77
CA THR A 110 12.14 -20.63 10.86
C THR A 110 13.44 -19.91 11.23
N CYS A 111 13.37 -18.60 11.47
CA CYS A 111 14.56 -17.84 11.88
C CYS A 111 15.14 -18.34 13.21
N ALA A 112 14.29 -18.64 14.18
CA ALA A 112 14.74 -19.20 15.47
C ALA A 112 15.39 -20.58 15.30
N LYS A 113 14.79 -21.45 14.51
CA LYS A 113 15.30 -22.80 14.23
C LYS A 113 16.64 -22.79 13.50
N GLU A 114 16.80 -21.89 12.54
CA GLU A 114 17.98 -21.79 11.68
C GLU A 114 19.00 -20.78 12.19
N HIS A 115 18.77 -20.21 13.40
CA HIS A 115 19.64 -19.20 14.03
C HIS A 115 19.90 -17.97 13.12
N ILE A 116 18.90 -17.58 12.33
CA ILE A 116 18.99 -16.43 11.41
C ILE A 116 18.83 -15.14 12.21
N THR A 117 19.83 -14.24 12.10
CA THR A 117 19.84 -12.91 12.73
C THR A 117 19.94 -11.77 11.72
N SER A 118 20.33 -12.09 10.48
CA SER A 118 20.48 -11.09 9.41
C SER A 118 19.13 -10.75 8.76
N VAL A 119 18.81 -9.45 8.66
CA VAL A 119 17.60 -8.96 7.98
C VAL A 119 17.51 -9.44 6.52
N THR A 120 18.65 -9.54 5.85
CA THR A 120 18.71 -10.03 4.47
C THR A 120 18.26 -11.48 4.35
N GLU A 121 18.69 -12.33 5.29
CA GLU A 121 18.28 -13.73 5.33
C GLU A 121 16.81 -13.88 5.77
N VAL A 122 16.34 -13.09 6.73
CA VAL A 122 14.91 -13.06 7.08
C VAL A 122 14.05 -12.69 5.88
N ARG A 123 14.47 -11.73 5.04
CA ARG A 123 13.79 -11.40 3.78
C ARG A 123 13.79 -12.56 2.78
N ARG A 124 14.85 -13.37 2.76
CA ARG A 124 14.90 -14.59 1.94
C ARG A 124 13.88 -15.62 2.42
N VAL A 125 13.84 -15.87 3.74
CA VAL A 125 12.85 -16.77 4.37
C VAL A 125 11.42 -16.28 4.08
N LEU A 126 11.15 -14.99 4.21
CA LEU A 126 9.84 -14.43 3.89
C LEU A 126 9.44 -14.70 2.44
N ARG A 127 10.34 -14.48 1.48
CA ARG A 127 10.05 -14.75 0.06
C ARG A 127 9.73 -16.22 -0.19
N GLU A 128 10.50 -17.13 0.41
CA GLU A 128 10.27 -18.57 0.28
C GLU A 128 8.90 -18.97 0.87
N LEU A 129 8.54 -18.46 2.04
CA LEU A 129 7.24 -18.73 2.67
C LEU A 129 6.07 -18.18 1.85
N VAL A 130 6.21 -16.99 1.27
CA VAL A 130 5.21 -16.43 0.35
C VAL A 130 5.07 -17.29 -0.90
N TYR A 131 6.19 -17.77 -1.45
CA TYR A 131 6.18 -18.68 -2.58
C TYR A 131 5.46 -20.00 -2.24
N GLN A 132 5.81 -20.62 -1.11
CA GLN A 132 5.17 -21.85 -0.64
C GLN A 132 3.67 -21.65 -0.42
N TYR A 133 3.28 -20.55 0.21
CA TYR A 133 1.87 -20.21 0.44
C TYR A 133 1.11 -20.09 -0.89
N ASN A 134 1.66 -19.38 -1.85
CA ASN A 134 0.99 -19.14 -3.12
C ASN A 134 0.93 -20.39 -4.03
N HIS A 135 1.98 -21.23 -4.04
CA HIS A 135 2.14 -22.29 -5.05
C HIS A 135 1.97 -23.71 -4.53
N ARG A 136 2.05 -23.93 -3.22
CA ARG A 136 2.04 -25.29 -2.67
C ARG A 136 0.93 -25.56 -1.66
N TRP A 137 0.41 -24.50 -1.04
CA TRP A 137 -0.59 -24.66 0.00
C TRP A 137 -2.01 -24.57 -0.53
N VAL A 138 -2.83 -25.57 -0.18
CA VAL A 138 -4.26 -25.53 -0.41
C VAL A 138 -4.90 -24.63 0.64
N HIS A 139 -5.50 -23.53 0.21
CA HIS A 139 -6.14 -22.59 1.12
C HIS A 139 -7.41 -23.18 1.75
N SER A 140 -7.53 -23.11 3.08
CA SER A 140 -8.58 -23.80 3.84
C SER A 140 -10.00 -23.44 3.43
N THR A 141 -10.24 -22.20 3.00
CA THR A 141 -11.58 -21.72 2.61
C THR A 141 -11.90 -21.99 1.14
N THR A 142 -10.94 -21.75 0.24
CA THR A 142 -11.16 -21.91 -1.20
C THR A 142 -10.96 -23.35 -1.68
N LYS A 143 -10.29 -24.17 -0.88
CA LYS A 143 -9.90 -25.55 -1.20
C LYS A 143 -9.01 -25.68 -2.45
N GLU A 144 -8.39 -24.59 -2.84
CA GLU A 144 -7.52 -24.49 -4.02
C GLU A 144 -6.17 -23.85 -3.63
N ILE A 145 -5.16 -24.08 -4.45
CA ILE A 145 -3.88 -23.39 -4.37
C ILE A 145 -4.09 -21.95 -4.87
N PRO A 146 -3.68 -20.91 -4.10
CA PRO A 146 -3.94 -19.52 -4.45
C PRO A 146 -3.50 -19.13 -5.86
N MET A 147 -2.30 -19.57 -6.29
CA MET A 147 -1.78 -19.27 -7.63
C MET A 147 -2.61 -19.91 -8.73
N VAL A 148 -3.00 -21.16 -8.57
CA VAL A 148 -3.84 -21.87 -9.55
C VAL A 148 -5.16 -21.16 -9.73
N ARG A 149 -5.81 -20.79 -8.62
CA ARG A 149 -7.07 -20.04 -8.64
C ARG A 149 -6.94 -18.67 -9.29
N PHE A 150 -5.82 -17.96 -9.03
CA PHE A 150 -5.52 -16.67 -9.64
C PHE A 150 -5.35 -16.78 -11.15
N GLU A 151 -4.52 -17.70 -11.61
CA GLU A 151 -4.29 -17.94 -13.05
C GLU A 151 -5.54 -18.40 -13.80
N THR A 152 -6.35 -19.26 -13.17
CA THR A 152 -7.63 -19.71 -13.73
C THR A 152 -8.57 -18.52 -13.94
N ALA A 153 -8.68 -17.62 -12.97
CA ALA A 153 -9.51 -16.42 -13.10
C ALA A 153 -9.04 -15.49 -14.24
N ILE A 154 -7.72 -15.39 -14.45
CA ILE A 154 -7.16 -14.62 -15.58
C ILE A 154 -7.52 -15.30 -16.91
N LYS A 155 -7.28 -16.60 -17.04
CA LYS A 155 -7.56 -17.38 -18.25
C LYS A 155 -9.05 -17.35 -18.65
N GLU A 156 -9.93 -17.36 -17.67
CA GLU A 156 -11.38 -17.31 -17.87
C GLU A 156 -11.93 -15.90 -18.06
N GLY A 157 -11.08 -14.87 -18.04
CA GLY A 157 -11.51 -13.46 -18.14
C GLY A 157 -12.32 -12.94 -16.96
N LYS A 158 -12.27 -13.62 -15.81
CA LYS A 158 -12.99 -13.26 -14.58
C LYS A 158 -12.22 -12.29 -13.69
N THR A 159 -11.01 -11.88 -14.10
CA THR A 159 -10.20 -10.92 -13.36
C THR A 159 -10.76 -9.51 -13.47
N LEU A 160 -10.70 -8.75 -12.37
CA LEU A 160 -10.99 -7.31 -12.34
C LEU A 160 -9.70 -6.47 -12.38
N LEU A 161 -8.55 -7.10 -12.58
CA LEU A 161 -7.28 -6.41 -12.82
C LEU A 161 -7.29 -5.79 -14.21
N ARG A 162 -6.89 -4.53 -14.29
CA ARG A 162 -6.85 -3.75 -15.54
C ARG A 162 -5.39 -3.47 -15.91
N PRO A 163 -5.04 -3.36 -17.19
CA PRO A 163 -3.73 -2.86 -17.59
C PRO A 163 -3.43 -1.51 -16.93
N PHE A 164 -2.21 -1.36 -16.42
CA PHE A 164 -1.76 -0.08 -15.90
C PHE A 164 -1.42 0.86 -17.06
N THR A 165 -2.06 2.02 -17.08
CA THR A 165 -1.82 3.06 -18.09
C THR A 165 -1.56 4.38 -17.40
N ILE A 166 -0.52 5.08 -17.83
CA ILE A 166 -0.20 6.43 -17.37
C ILE A 166 -1.12 7.41 -18.09
N LYS A 167 -1.87 8.18 -17.30
CA LYS A 167 -2.80 9.19 -17.84
C LYS A 167 -2.23 10.59 -17.63
N LEU A 168 -2.58 11.52 -18.52
CA LEU A 168 -2.27 12.93 -18.30
C LEU A 168 -2.81 13.41 -16.95
N PRO A 169 -2.08 14.26 -16.21
CA PRO A 169 -0.88 15.01 -16.63
C PRO A 169 0.46 14.25 -16.46
N TYR A 170 0.45 13.01 -16.00
CA TYR A 170 1.66 12.24 -15.70
C TYR A 170 2.36 11.75 -16.97
N GLN A 171 3.71 11.74 -16.93
CA GLN A 171 4.54 11.28 -18.03
C GLN A 171 5.21 9.93 -17.73
N SER A 172 5.37 9.62 -16.46
CA SER A 172 6.02 8.39 -16.00
C SER A 172 5.32 7.80 -14.76
N SER A 173 5.59 6.52 -14.49
CA SER A 173 5.13 5.90 -13.24
C SER A 173 5.70 6.59 -12.00
N LYS A 174 6.89 7.19 -12.10
CA LYS A 174 7.52 7.93 -11.01
C LYS A 174 6.75 9.19 -10.61
N ASP A 175 5.99 9.78 -11.53
CA ASP A 175 5.16 10.95 -11.24
C ASP A 175 3.91 10.58 -10.43
N ILE A 176 3.48 9.31 -10.52
CA ILE A 176 2.35 8.75 -9.78
C ILE A 176 2.82 8.19 -8.44
N PHE A 177 3.81 7.27 -8.47
CA PHE A 177 4.31 6.59 -7.28
C PHE A 177 5.41 7.41 -6.58
N CYS A 178 5.05 8.58 -6.04
CA CYS A 178 5.94 9.49 -5.34
C CYS A 178 5.27 10.07 -4.09
N LEU A 179 6.08 10.64 -3.22
CA LEU A 179 5.62 11.53 -2.16
C LEU A 179 5.53 12.94 -2.73
N ARG A 180 4.42 13.63 -2.45
CA ARG A 180 4.15 14.99 -2.92
C ARG A 180 4.23 15.96 -1.77
N ASP A 181 4.78 17.13 -2.05
CA ASP A 181 4.87 18.22 -1.09
C ASP A 181 4.50 19.53 -1.78
N GLN A 182 3.69 20.35 -1.13
CA GLN A 182 3.30 21.66 -1.63
C GLN A 182 4.18 22.73 -0.97
N ARG A 183 4.71 23.63 -1.79
CA ARG A 183 5.51 24.77 -1.35
C ARG A 183 5.09 26.02 -2.08
N VAL A 184 5.08 27.13 -1.35
CA VAL A 184 4.82 28.45 -1.95
C VAL A 184 6.10 28.96 -2.62
N VAL A 185 6.01 29.38 -3.85
CA VAL A 185 7.12 30.00 -4.59
C VAL A 185 7.29 31.43 -4.10
N ASN A 186 8.50 31.78 -3.62
CA ASN A 186 8.80 33.12 -3.17
C ASN A 186 8.97 34.11 -4.34
N SER A 187 9.15 35.40 -4.01
CA SER A 187 9.34 36.47 -5.01
C SER A 187 10.54 36.27 -5.92
N TYR A 188 11.54 35.51 -5.48
CA TYR A 188 12.74 35.15 -6.25
C TYR A 188 12.59 33.88 -7.08
N ARG A 189 11.36 33.34 -7.21
CA ARG A 189 11.06 32.07 -7.89
C ARG A 189 11.81 30.89 -7.28
N LYS A 190 11.94 30.88 -5.96
CA LYS A 190 12.57 29.78 -5.22
C LYS A 190 11.59 29.12 -4.27
N ILE A 191 11.80 27.85 -4.03
CA ILE A 191 11.17 27.06 -2.97
C ILE A 191 12.24 26.48 -2.05
N THR A 192 11.93 26.31 -0.77
CA THR A 192 12.78 25.58 0.16
C THR A 192 12.24 24.18 0.37
N PHE A 193 13.05 23.17 0.09
CA PHE A 193 12.73 21.79 0.33
C PHE A 193 13.88 21.09 1.08
N LYS A 194 13.60 20.53 2.26
CA LYS A 194 14.60 19.87 3.12
C LYS A 194 15.89 20.68 3.29
N HIS A 195 15.75 21.94 3.66
CA HIS A 195 16.86 22.91 3.85
C HIS A 195 17.64 23.27 2.57
N THR A 196 17.19 22.84 1.40
CA THR A 196 17.80 23.20 0.10
C THR A 196 16.88 24.15 -0.65
N GLU A 197 17.45 25.25 -1.16
CA GLU A 197 16.75 26.15 -2.06
C GLU A 197 16.79 25.62 -3.49
N LEU A 198 15.62 25.53 -4.13
CA LEU A 198 15.44 25.12 -5.52
C LEU A 198 14.83 26.26 -6.31
N THR A 199 15.38 26.55 -7.49
CA THR A 199 14.86 27.59 -8.40
C THR A 199 13.79 26.98 -9.31
N VAL A 200 12.64 27.70 -9.44
CA VAL A 200 11.48 27.26 -10.24
C VAL A 200 11.18 28.33 -11.30
N PRO A 201 11.95 28.39 -12.38
CA PRO A 201 11.96 29.56 -13.27
C PRO A 201 10.66 29.78 -14.05
N LYS A 202 9.88 28.71 -14.27
CA LYS A 202 8.63 28.74 -15.09
C LYS A 202 7.37 28.98 -14.27
N VAL A 203 7.48 29.18 -12.97
CA VAL A 203 6.34 29.33 -12.07
C VAL A 203 6.25 30.77 -11.57
N LEU A 204 5.03 31.30 -11.52
CA LEU A 204 4.80 32.65 -10.98
C LEU A 204 5.06 32.71 -9.47
N PRO A 205 5.63 33.83 -8.94
CA PRO A 205 5.75 34.02 -7.51
C PRO A 205 4.39 33.92 -6.80
N ARG A 206 4.40 33.40 -5.56
CA ARG A 206 3.22 33.17 -4.72
C ARG A 206 2.23 32.10 -5.24
N SER A 207 2.60 31.34 -6.27
CA SER A 207 1.87 30.11 -6.66
C SER A 207 2.33 28.92 -5.79
N THR A 208 1.47 27.95 -5.65
CA THR A 208 1.71 26.67 -4.92
C THR A 208 1.84 25.51 -5.90
#